data_5e0c1e06457a656b338080b6dac970d7
#
_entry.id   5e0c1e06457a656b338080b6dac970d7
#
_cell.length_a   1.000
_cell.length_b   1.000
_cell.length_c   1.000
_cell.angle_alpha   90.00
_cell.angle_beta   90.00
_cell.angle_gamma   90.00
#
_symmetry.space_group_name_H-M   'P 1'
#
loop_
_entity.id
_entity.type
_entity.pdbx_description
1 polymer ?
#
loop_
_entity_poly.entity_id
_entity_poly.type
_entity_poly.pdbx_seq_one_letter_code
_entity_poly.pdbx_strand_id
1 'polypeptide(L)' 'MTKLLEFADSTAISKISLDNDNNEVGISFTSKPDNFYLFECDDVSEFETKVNEVVSAKESLGKFIASSRKDGTLVAV' A
#
# COMPACT_ATOMS: atom_id res chain seq x y z
N MET A 1 0.51 -15.80 2.86
CA MET A 1 1.76 -15.31 3.44
C MET A 1 1.83 -13.81 3.34
N THR A 2 2.09 -13.13 4.44
CA THR A 2 2.08 -11.68 4.48
C THR A 2 3.49 -11.12 4.27
N LYS A 3 3.61 -10.13 3.40
CA LYS A 3 4.87 -9.46 3.13
C LYS A 3 4.76 -8.01 3.59
N LEU A 4 5.76 -7.53 4.31
CA LEU A 4 5.78 -6.15 4.83
C LEU A 4 6.81 -5.33 4.08
N LEU A 5 6.38 -4.19 3.54
CA LEU A 5 7.25 -3.21 2.91
C LEU A 5 7.36 -1.99 3.81
N GLU A 6 8.58 -1.53 4.07
CA GLU A 6 8.83 -0.36 4.90
C GLU A 6 9.42 0.77 4.06
N PHE A 7 8.99 2.00 4.32
CA PHE A 7 9.38 3.17 3.53
C PHE A 7 9.89 4.28 4.46
N ALA A 8 11.20 4.28 4.70
CA ALA A 8 11.82 5.24 5.60
C ALA A 8 11.79 6.67 5.06
N ASP A 9 11.82 6.81 3.74
CA ASP A 9 11.90 8.12 3.08
C ASP A 9 10.54 8.70 2.67
N SER A 10 9.45 7.96 2.87
CA SER A 10 8.12 8.45 2.51
C SER A 10 7.59 9.38 3.59
N THR A 11 6.99 10.50 3.18
CA THR A 11 6.40 11.45 4.11
C THR A 11 4.96 11.11 4.48
N ALA A 12 4.29 10.28 3.69
CA ALA A 12 2.88 9.95 3.89
C ALA A 12 2.67 8.50 4.34
N ILE A 13 3.39 7.55 3.74
CA ILE A 13 3.20 6.11 3.97
C ILE A 13 4.43 5.55 4.67
N SER A 14 4.21 4.91 5.81
CA SER A 14 5.29 4.31 6.58
C SER A 14 5.53 2.84 6.19
N LYS A 15 4.44 2.08 6.07
CA LYS A 15 4.52 0.64 5.79
C LYS A 15 3.35 0.19 4.94
N ILE A 16 3.57 -0.84 4.13
CA ILE A 16 2.51 -1.52 3.38
C ILE A 16 2.63 -3.00 3.63
N SER A 17 1.56 -3.63 4.08
CA SER A 17 1.46 -5.07 4.29
C SER A 17 0.70 -5.69 3.12
N LEU A 18 1.26 -6.75 2.55
CA LEU A 18 0.69 -7.42 1.38
C LEU A 18 0.36 -8.87 1.73
N ASP A 19 -0.90 -9.25 1.57
CA ASP A 19 -1.38 -10.60 1.85
C ASP A 19 -2.05 -11.19 0.61
N ASN A 20 -1.29 -11.98 -0.16
CA ASN A 20 -1.77 -12.61 -1.38
C ASN A 20 -2.81 -13.71 -1.09
N ASP A 21 -2.75 -14.35 0.05
CA ASP A 21 -3.64 -15.45 0.38
C ASP A 21 -5.07 -14.97 0.64
N ASN A 22 -5.20 -13.78 1.21
CA ASN A 22 -6.50 -13.20 1.56
C ASN A 22 -6.88 -12.01 0.69
N ASN A 23 -6.05 -11.66 -0.29
CA ASN A 23 -6.24 -10.50 -1.16
C ASN A 23 -6.43 -9.21 -0.36
N GLU A 24 -5.59 -9.02 0.66
CA GLU A 24 -5.65 -7.86 1.53
C GLU A 24 -4.36 -7.04 1.46
N VAL A 25 -4.52 -5.74 1.60
CA VAL A 25 -3.41 -4.79 1.70
C VAL A 25 -3.62 -3.94 2.94
N GLY A 26 -2.61 -3.87 3.80
CA GLY A 26 -2.64 -3.00 4.96
C GLY A 26 -1.75 -1.79 4.73
N ILE A 27 -2.24 -0.59 5.03
CA ILE A 27 -1.49 0.65 4.85
C ILE A 27 -1.28 1.30 6.21
N SER A 28 -0.03 1.61 6.54
CA SER A 28 0.32 2.36 7.73
C SER A 28 0.81 3.76 7.33
N PHE A 29 0.13 4.78 7.83
CA PHE A 29 0.51 6.17 7.55
C PHE A 29 1.58 6.65 8.53
N THR A 30 2.44 7.55 8.06
CA THR A 30 3.54 8.08 8.86
C THR A 30 3.04 8.78 10.12
N SER A 31 1.88 9.43 10.05
CA SER A 31 1.27 10.10 11.21
C SER A 31 0.79 9.15 12.29
N LYS A 32 0.51 7.89 11.93
CA LYS A 32 0.05 6.84 12.86
C LYS A 32 0.71 5.52 12.49
N PRO A 33 2.03 5.36 12.70
CA PRO A 33 2.78 4.20 12.20
C PRO A 33 2.39 2.88 12.86
N ASP A 34 1.74 2.90 14.00
CA ASP A 34 1.31 1.68 14.68
C ASP A 34 -0.05 1.17 14.21
N ASN A 35 -0.75 1.94 13.38
CA ASN A 35 -2.08 1.58 12.89
C ASN A 35 -2.02 1.17 11.43
N PHE A 36 -2.64 0.04 11.09
CA PHE A 36 -2.80 -0.42 9.72
C PHE A 36 -4.26 -0.31 9.30
N TYR A 37 -4.50 0.34 8.17
CA TYR A 37 -5.82 0.39 7.56
C TYR A 37 -5.89 -0.72 6.50
N LEU A 38 -6.86 -1.62 6.64
CA LEU A 38 -6.98 -2.78 5.76
C LEU A 38 -7.87 -2.48 4.56
N PHE A 39 -7.43 -2.95 3.40
CA PHE A 39 -8.16 -2.81 2.14
C PHE A 39 -8.19 -4.15 1.43
N GLU A 40 -9.25 -4.40 0.66
CA GLU A 40 -9.29 -5.52 -0.25
C GLU A 40 -8.62 -5.13 -1.57
N CYS A 41 -7.88 -6.08 -2.14
CA CYS A 41 -7.19 -5.87 -3.41
C CYS A 41 -7.24 -7.17 -4.22
N ASP A 42 -7.84 -7.12 -5.41
CA ASP A 42 -8.04 -8.31 -6.24
C ASP A 42 -6.73 -8.94 -6.71
N ASP A 43 -5.73 -8.10 -6.98
CA ASP A 43 -4.42 -8.58 -7.46
C ASP A 43 -3.31 -7.91 -6.65
N VAL A 44 -2.97 -8.52 -5.52
CA VAL A 44 -1.95 -8.02 -4.61
C VAL A 44 -0.58 -8.02 -5.27
N SER A 45 -0.27 -9.01 -6.10
CA SER A 45 1.01 -9.09 -6.81
C SER A 45 1.20 -7.92 -7.76
N GLU A 46 0.17 -7.55 -8.51
CA GLU A 46 0.22 -6.40 -9.40
C GLU A 46 0.34 -5.10 -8.60
N PHE A 47 -0.39 -5.02 -7.49
CA PHE A 47 -0.29 -3.86 -6.60
C PHE A 47 1.14 -3.70 -6.09
N GLU A 48 1.79 -4.78 -5.68
CA GLU A 48 3.18 -4.75 -5.23
C GLU A 48 4.11 -4.24 -6.34
N THR A 49 3.92 -4.72 -7.57
CA THR A 49 4.72 -4.27 -8.72
C THR A 49 4.58 -2.76 -8.91
N LYS A 50 3.35 -2.25 -8.82
CA LYS A 50 3.10 -0.81 -8.97
C LYS A 50 3.72 0.00 -7.84
N VAL A 51 3.68 -0.51 -6.61
CA VAL A 51 4.33 0.13 -5.46
C VAL A 51 5.82 0.26 -5.72
N ASN A 52 6.46 -0.82 -6.19
CA ASN A 52 7.89 -0.80 -6.49
C ASN A 52 8.23 0.20 -7.61
N GLU A 53 7.37 0.32 -8.61
CA GLU A 53 7.55 1.30 -9.69
C GLU A 53 7.47 2.73 -9.17
N VAL A 54 6.50 3.01 -8.31
CA VAL A 54 6.32 4.33 -7.69
C VAL A 54 7.55 4.70 -6.86
N VAL A 55 8.05 3.77 -6.07
CA VAL A 55 9.24 3.97 -5.25
C VAL A 55 10.47 4.20 -6.12
N SER A 56 10.65 3.41 -7.17
CA SER A 56 11.78 3.53 -8.09
C SER A 56 11.75 4.85 -8.85
N ALA A 57 10.56 5.33 -9.21
CA ALA A 57 10.39 6.61 -9.90
C ALA A 57 10.41 7.81 -8.94
N LYS A 58 10.54 7.57 -7.65
CA LYS A 58 10.51 8.58 -6.58
C LYS A 58 9.22 9.42 -6.61
N GLU A 59 8.12 8.78 -6.97
CA GLU A 59 6.81 9.40 -6.97
C GLU A 59 6.18 9.30 -5.57
N SER A 60 5.09 10.04 -5.37
CA SER A 60 4.41 10.08 -4.08
C SER A 60 3.59 8.81 -3.84
N LEU A 61 3.95 8.03 -2.81
CA LEU A 61 3.16 6.87 -2.40
C LEU A 61 1.78 7.29 -1.91
N GLY A 62 1.68 8.43 -1.23
CA GLY A 62 0.39 8.94 -0.76
C GLY A 62 -0.57 9.18 -1.92
N LYS A 63 -0.09 9.78 -2.99
CA LYS A 63 -0.90 10.01 -4.19
C LYS A 63 -1.29 8.69 -4.86
N PHE A 64 -0.34 7.75 -4.92
CA PHE A 64 -0.60 6.44 -5.50
C PHE A 64 -1.70 5.71 -4.74
N ILE A 65 -1.64 5.68 -3.41
CA ILE A 65 -2.64 5.04 -2.57
C ILE A 65 -4.01 5.72 -2.74
N ALA A 66 -4.04 7.05 -2.76
CA ALA A 66 -5.29 7.80 -2.97
C ALA A 66 -5.91 7.46 -4.33
N SER A 67 -5.10 7.39 -5.39
CA SER A 67 -5.57 6.98 -6.71
C SER A 67 -6.10 5.56 -6.72
N SER A 68 -5.42 4.65 -6.04
CA SER A 68 -5.83 3.24 -5.97
C SER A 68 -7.18 3.08 -5.27
N ARG A 69 -7.43 3.88 -4.26
CA ARG A 69 -8.73 3.88 -3.58
C ARG A 69 -9.83 4.47 -4.47
N LYS A 70 -9.49 5.49 -5.23
CA LYS A 70 -10.43 6.18 -6.12
C LYS A 70 -10.83 5.30 -7.30
N ASP A 71 -9.88 4.57 -7.89
CA ASP A 71 -10.16 3.74 -9.06
C ASP A 71 -10.68 2.33 -8.71
N GLY A 72 -10.75 2.00 -7.44
CA GLY A 72 -11.29 0.72 -6.97
C GLY A 72 -10.26 -0.40 -6.84
N THR A 73 -8.98 -0.12 -7.06
CA THR A 73 -7.91 -1.12 -6.85
C THR A 73 -7.85 -1.52 -5.38
N LEU A 74 -8.01 -0.56 -4.48
CA LEU A 74 -8.12 -0.79 -3.05
C LEU A 74 -9.51 -0.42 -2.57
N VAL A 75 -10.18 -1.36 -1.92
CA VAL A 75 -11.52 -1.16 -1.38
C VAL A 75 -11.46 -1.30 0.13
N ALA A 76 -11.96 -0.30 0.86
CA ALA A 76 -11.94 -0.34 2.32
C ALA A 76 -12.77 -1.51 2.83
N VAL A 77 -12.20 -2.23 3.80
CA VAL A 77 -12.84 -3.39 4.41
C VAL A 77 -13.88 -2.95 5.44
#